data_bb9cf8df5042faa4fa920492cfdaa061
#
_entry.id   bb9cf8df5042faa4fa920492cfdaa061
#
_cell.length_a   1.000
_cell.length_b   1.000
_cell.length_c   1.000
_cell.angle_alpha   90.00
_cell.angle_beta   90.00
_cell.angle_gamma   90.00
#
_symmetry.space_group_name_H-M   'P 1'
#
loop_
_entity.id
_entity.type
_entity.pdbx_description
1 polymer ?
#
loop_
_entity_poly.entity_id
_entity_poly.type
_entity_poly.pdbx_seq_one_letter_code
_entity_poly.pdbx_strand_id
1 'polypeptide(L)'
;MDNCIFCKIARKEIPGKIVYEDDICLAFLDLSQVTDGHTLVIPKKHYKSILEADPEVVAHVAQVAQKLAIEITKKMGAKGCNILTNANEVAGQTVPHFHVHIIPRYQEQEGLTLAFKDRSEEVDLEAIYNKIVK
;
A
#
# COMPACT_ATOMS: atom_id res chain seq x y z
N MET A 1 15.85 2.79 -12.00
CA MET A 1 16.12 2.72 -10.56
C MET A 1 16.66 4.01 -10.01
N ASP A 2 17.56 4.65 -10.75
CA ASP A 2 18.16 5.90 -10.26
C ASP A 2 17.14 7.02 -10.10
N ASN A 3 16.06 6.98 -10.86
CA ASN A 3 15.01 7.98 -10.78
C ASN A 3 13.88 7.62 -9.79
N CYS A 4 13.94 6.45 -9.16
CA CYS A 4 12.89 6.03 -8.25
C CYS A 4 13.03 6.72 -6.90
N ILE A 5 12.04 7.54 -6.57
CA ILE A 5 12.03 8.30 -5.31
C ILE A 5 12.03 7.37 -4.09
N PHE A 6 11.34 6.22 -4.17
CA PHE A 6 11.30 5.28 -3.05
C PHE A 6 12.61 4.54 -2.89
N CYS A 7 13.31 4.21 -4.00
CA CYS A 7 14.66 3.67 -3.90
C CYS A 7 15.60 4.66 -3.22
N LYS A 8 15.45 5.95 -3.51
CA LYS A 8 16.28 6.99 -2.89
C LYS A 8 15.99 7.12 -1.41
N ILE A 9 14.73 7.01 -0.99
CA ILE A 9 14.39 7.02 0.42
C ILE A 9 14.98 5.79 1.11
N ALA A 10 14.88 4.62 0.47
CA ALA A 10 15.43 3.37 1.02
C ALA A 10 16.95 3.45 1.22
N ARG A 11 17.64 4.15 0.32
CA ARG A 11 19.10 4.34 0.39
C ARG A 11 19.50 5.54 1.25
N LYS A 12 18.52 6.24 1.83
CA LYS A 12 18.76 7.43 2.67
C LYS A 12 19.35 8.61 1.88
N GLU A 13 19.14 8.62 0.56
CA GLU A 13 19.62 9.72 -0.32
C GLU A 13 18.72 10.94 -0.24
N ILE A 14 17.45 10.74 0.08
CA ILE A 14 16.52 11.83 0.37
C ILE A 14 15.84 11.55 1.71
N PRO A 15 15.49 12.61 2.47
CA PRO A 15 14.93 12.44 3.80
C PRO A 15 13.52 11.87 3.77
N GLY A 16 13.17 11.15 4.83
CA GLY A 16 11.83 10.66 5.06
C GLY A 16 11.61 10.46 6.54
N LYS A 17 10.36 10.50 6.97
CA LYS A 17 10.02 10.21 8.37
C LYS A 17 9.86 8.71 8.51
N ILE A 18 10.96 8.02 8.72
CA ILE A 18 11.01 6.55 8.80
C ILE A 18 10.50 6.10 10.16
N VAL A 19 9.47 5.26 10.16
CA VAL A 19 8.85 4.75 11.38
C VAL A 19 9.20 3.28 11.66
N TYR A 20 9.76 2.58 10.67
CA TYR A 20 10.19 1.19 10.81
C TYR A 20 11.21 0.87 9.73
N GLU A 21 12.15 0.01 10.06
CA GLU A 21 13.14 -0.46 9.08
C GLU A 21 13.69 -1.81 9.51
N ASP A 22 13.86 -2.71 8.53
CA ASP A 22 14.61 -3.96 8.70
C ASP A 22 15.44 -4.20 7.45
N ASP A 23 16.03 -5.40 7.31
CA ASP A 23 16.91 -5.69 6.18
C ASP A 23 16.18 -5.74 4.83
N ILE A 24 14.88 -5.98 4.84
CA ILE A 24 14.09 -6.23 3.63
C ILE A 24 13.24 -5.01 3.25
N CYS A 25 12.69 -4.31 4.22
CA CYS A 25 11.76 -3.22 3.96
C CYS A 25 11.94 -2.06 4.93
N LEU A 26 11.28 -0.95 4.62
CA LEU A 26 11.14 0.16 5.54
C LEU A 26 9.77 0.78 5.38
N ALA A 27 9.37 1.55 6.40
CA ALA A 27 8.10 2.26 6.37
C ALA A 27 8.34 3.71 6.76
N PHE A 28 7.62 4.61 6.07
CA PHE A 28 7.74 6.04 6.32
C PHE A 28 6.40 6.72 6.10
N LEU A 29 6.24 7.89 6.71
CA LEU A 29 5.01 8.65 6.57
C LEU A 29 4.90 9.22 5.17
N ASP A 30 3.72 9.08 4.56
CA ASP A 30 3.45 9.72 3.27
C ASP A 30 3.36 11.23 3.50
N LEU A 31 4.10 12.00 2.72
CA LEU A 31 4.06 13.46 2.84
C LEU A 31 2.68 14.03 2.49
N SER A 32 1.93 13.32 1.66
CA SER A 32 0.56 13.69 1.28
C SER A 32 -0.43 12.92 2.14
N GLN A 33 -0.45 13.20 3.42
CA GLN A 33 -1.31 12.48 4.38
C GLN A 33 -2.77 12.57 3.99
N VAL A 34 -3.38 11.47 3.54
CA VAL A 34 -4.81 11.46 3.27
C VAL A 34 -5.62 11.41 4.56
N THR A 35 -5.03 10.80 5.59
CA THR A 35 -5.49 10.90 6.98
C THR A 35 -4.25 10.95 7.87
N ASP A 36 -4.41 11.39 9.10
CA ASP A 36 -3.27 11.47 10.01
C ASP A 36 -2.73 10.08 10.31
N GLY A 37 -1.45 9.87 10.04
CA GLY A 37 -0.79 8.59 10.23
C GLY A 37 -0.66 7.76 8.97
N HIS A 38 -1.06 8.28 7.82
CA HIS A 38 -0.90 7.60 6.53
C HIS A 38 0.56 7.21 6.33
N THR A 39 0.83 5.91 6.25
CA THR A 39 2.17 5.35 6.21
C THR A 39 2.31 4.44 5.00
N LEU A 40 3.51 4.42 4.43
CA LEU A 40 3.84 3.54 3.31
C LEU A 40 4.88 2.52 3.77
N VAL A 41 4.66 1.25 3.39
CA VAL A 41 5.64 0.19 3.61
C VAL A 41 6.18 -0.23 2.25
N ILE A 42 7.48 -0.16 2.07
CA ILE A 42 8.12 -0.49 0.80
C ILE A 42 9.23 -1.52 1.00
N PRO A 43 9.45 -2.41 0.03
CA PRO A 43 10.67 -3.21 0.04
C PRO A 43 11.87 -2.33 -0.34
N LYS A 44 13.04 -2.66 0.17
CA LYS A 44 14.28 -1.95 -0.20
C LYS A 44 14.68 -2.25 -1.63
N LYS A 45 14.47 -3.50 -2.07
CA LYS A 45 14.71 -3.88 -3.44
C LYS A 45 13.58 -3.33 -4.32
N HIS A 46 13.93 -2.85 -5.50
CA HIS A 46 12.95 -2.28 -6.43
C HIS A 46 12.13 -3.36 -7.12
N TYR A 47 10.81 -3.24 -7.01
CA TYR A 47 9.83 -3.97 -7.84
C TYR A 47 8.81 -2.93 -8.29
N LYS A 48 8.37 -3.01 -9.52
CA LYS A 48 7.43 -2.03 -10.04
C LYS A 48 6.10 -2.03 -9.26
N SER A 49 5.61 -3.22 -8.92
CA SER A 49 4.36 -3.37 -8.17
C SER A 49 4.31 -4.75 -7.54
N ILE A 50 3.22 -5.03 -6.82
CA ILE A 50 2.97 -6.35 -6.24
C ILE A 50 2.94 -7.45 -7.31
N LEU A 51 2.61 -7.10 -8.56
CA LEU A 51 2.52 -8.08 -9.64
C LEU A 51 3.89 -8.62 -10.04
N GLU A 52 4.97 -7.91 -9.73
CA GLU A 52 6.33 -8.32 -10.07
C GLU A 52 7.16 -8.73 -8.86
N ALA A 53 6.70 -8.42 -7.66
CA ALA A 53 7.49 -8.66 -6.46
C ALA A 53 7.58 -10.16 -6.13
N ASP A 54 8.73 -10.58 -5.59
CA ASP A 54 8.90 -11.94 -5.10
C ASP A 54 7.87 -12.22 -4.01
N PRO A 55 7.20 -13.39 -4.03
CA PRO A 55 6.18 -13.71 -3.03
C PRO A 55 6.67 -13.61 -1.58
N GLU A 56 7.92 -13.95 -1.32
CA GLU A 56 8.50 -13.85 0.02
C GLU A 56 8.61 -12.40 0.48
N VAL A 57 8.91 -11.49 -0.44
CA VAL A 57 8.97 -10.06 -0.15
C VAL A 57 7.56 -9.52 0.10
N VAL A 58 6.59 -9.95 -0.71
CA VAL A 58 5.19 -9.56 -0.50
C VAL A 58 4.72 -10.00 0.89
N ALA A 59 5.04 -11.26 1.27
CA ALA A 59 4.66 -11.78 2.59
C ALA A 59 5.30 -10.95 3.71
N HIS A 60 6.57 -10.62 3.57
CA HIS A 60 7.27 -9.83 4.58
C HIS A 60 6.67 -8.43 4.73
N VAL A 61 6.45 -7.76 3.60
CA VAL A 61 5.85 -6.42 3.58
C VAL A 61 4.45 -6.45 4.20
N ALA A 62 3.66 -7.48 3.89
CA ALA A 62 2.31 -7.62 4.45
C ALA A 62 2.35 -7.80 5.96
N GLN A 63 3.28 -8.60 6.47
CA GLN A 63 3.43 -8.81 7.92
C GLN A 63 3.83 -7.51 8.63
N VAL A 64 4.76 -6.76 8.04
CA VAL A 64 5.17 -5.48 8.60
C VAL A 64 4.01 -4.47 8.56
N ALA A 65 3.26 -4.46 7.46
CA ALA A 65 2.09 -3.59 7.34
C ALA A 65 1.05 -3.90 8.43
N GLN A 66 0.79 -5.18 8.70
CA GLN A 66 -0.12 -5.58 9.76
C GLN A 66 0.37 -5.09 11.13
N LYS A 67 1.63 -5.34 11.43
CA LYS A 67 2.23 -4.91 12.69
C LYS A 67 2.10 -3.41 12.89
N LEU A 68 2.47 -2.65 11.87
CA LEU A 68 2.41 -1.19 11.94
C LEU A 68 0.97 -0.67 11.99
N ALA A 69 0.06 -1.31 11.27
CA ALA A 69 -1.35 -0.93 11.31
C ALA A 69 -1.91 -1.06 12.72
N ILE A 70 -1.57 -2.14 13.43
CA ILE A 70 -1.99 -2.32 14.82
C ILE A 70 -1.43 -1.19 15.70
N GLU A 71 -0.14 -0.91 15.58
CA GLU A 71 0.50 0.13 16.38
C GLU A 71 -0.04 1.53 16.07
N ILE A 72 -0.15 1.86 14.78
CA ILE A 72 -0.56 3.19 14.35
C ILE A 72 -2.01 3.48 14.70
N THR A 73 -2.92 2.52 14.45
CA THR A 73 -4.33 2.72 14.80
C THR A 73 -4.49 2.96 16.30
N LYS A 74 -3.75 2.20 17.11
CA LYS A 74 -3.81 2.36 18.56
C LYS A 74 -3.24 3.71 19.00
N LYS A 75 -2.05 4.06 18.53
CA LYS A 75 -1.38 5.30 18.94
C LYS A 75 -2.10 6.55 18.46
N MET A 76 -2.69 6.50 17.27
CA MET A 76 -3.40 7.65 16.71
C MET A 76 -4.86 7.72 17.14
N GLY A 77 -5.36 6.73 17.84
CA GLY A 77 -6.75 6.69 18.24
C GLY A 77 -7.70 6.48 17.07
N ALA A 78 -7.25 5.81 16.01
CA ALA A 78 -8.08 5.54 14.84
C ALA A 78 -9.10 4.43 15.15
N LYS A 79 -10.23 4.47 14.44
CA LYS A 79 -11.31 3.49 14.62
C LYS A 79 -11.16 2.29 13.70
N GLY A 80 -10.29 2.38 12.71
CA GLY A 80 -10.00 1.32 11.77
C GLY A 80 -8.90 1.77 10.84
N CYS A 81 -8.62 0.98 9.81
CA CYS A 81 -7.65 1.38 8.79
C CYS A 81 -7.94 0.67 7.47
N ASN A 82 -7.49 1.28 6.40
CA ASN A 82 -7.43 0.63 5.10
C ASN A 82 -5.98 0.27 4.82
N ILE A 83 -5.77 -0.94 4.35
CA ILE A 83 -4.47 -1.40 3.89
C ILE A 83 -4.64 -1.75 2.43
N LEU A 84 -3.91 -1.06 1.55
CA LEU A 84 -4.08 -1.27 0.13
C LEU A 84 -2.78 -1.10 -0.62
N THR A 85 -2.70 -1.74 -1.77
CA THR A 85 -1.63 -1.51 -2.73
C THR A 85 -2.24 -1.41 -4.12
N ASN A 86 -1.66 -0.56 -4.95
CA ASN A 86 -2.14 -0.34 -6.31
C ASN A 86 -1.09 -0.86 -7.27
N ALA A 87 -1.52 -1.59 -8.29
CA ALA A 87 -0.64 -2.08 -9.34
C ALA A 87 -1.04 -1.44 -10.66
N ASN A 88 -0.13 -0.66 -11.23
CA ASN A 88 -0.27 0.10 -12.47
C ASN A 88 -1.13 1.36 -12.32
N GLU A 89 -0.94 2.29 -13.25
CA GLU A 89 -1.59 3.60 -13.20
C GLU A 89 -3.10 3.53 -13.22
N VAL A 90 -3.67 2.60 -13.99
CA VAL A 90 -5.13 2.47 -14.09
C VAL A 90 -5.77 2.12 -12.75
N ALA A 91 -5.00 1.52 -11.85
CA ALA A 91 -5.46 1.17 -10.51
C ALA A 91 -5.07 2.22 -9.47
N GLY A 92 -4.45 3.32 -9.89
CA GLY A 92 -4.09 4.41 -8.98
C GLY A 92 -2.66 4.43 -8.49
N GLN A 93 -1.77 3.61 -9.08
CA GLN A 93 -0.37 3.62 -8.70
C GLN A 93 0.33 4.85 -9.28
N THR A 94 0.82 5.72 -8.41
CA THR A 94 1.49 6.95 -8.83
C THR A 94 3.01 6.85 -8.80
N VAL A 95 3.57 5.97 -7.97
CA VAL A 95 5.02 5.72 -7.91
C VAL A 95 5.27 4.26 -8.27
N PRO A 96 6.06 4.00 -9.34
CA PRO A 96 6.29 2.61 -9.80
C PRO A 96 7.36 1.89 -8.98
N HIS A 97 7.09 1.74 -7.71
CA HIS A 97 7.86 0.97 -6.74
C HIS A 97 6.83 0.37 -5.79
N PHE A 98 6.80 -0.94 -5.67
CA PHE A 98 5.82 -1.63 -4.83
C PHE A 98 5.74 -0.97 -3.46
N HIS A 99 4.53 -0.60 -3.05
CA HIS A 99 4.31 -0.05 -1.72
C HIS A 99 2.90 -0.37 -1.24
N VAL A 100 2.78 -0.52 0.06
CA VAL A 100 1.52 -0.79 0.73
C VAL A 100 1.17 0.42 1.58
N HIS A 101 -0.03 0.94 1.37
CA HIS A 101 -0.56 2.05 2.17
C HIS A 101 -1.20 1.51 3.43
N ILE A 102 -0.90 2.16 4.55
CA ILE A 102 -1.65 2.00 5.80
C ILE A 102 -2.33 3.33 6.04
N ILE A 103 -3.65 3.35 5.97
CA ILE A 103 -4.42 4.59 6.07
C ILE A 103 -5.36 4.47 7.28
N PRO A 104 -4.98 5.08 8.41
CA PRO A 104 -5.85 5.07 9.59
C PRO A 104 -7.16 5.79 9.27
N ARG A 105 -8.27 5.31 9.82
CA ARG A 105 -9.58 5.88 9.54
C ARG A 105 -10.25 6.32 10.84
N TYR A 106 -10.75 7.54 10.80
CA TYR A 106 -11.36 8.19 11.97
C TYR A 106 -12.85 8.42 11.77
N GLN A 107 -13.28 8.51 10.52
CA GLN A 107 -14.68 8.70 10.13
C GLN A 107 -14.86 8.20 8.70
N GLU A 108 -16.10 8.04 8.26
CA GLU A 108 -16.37 7.45 6.94
C GLU A 108 -15.91 8.32 5.77
N GLN A 109 -16.12 9.63 5.90
CA GLN A 109 -15.73 10.57 4.84
C GLN A 109 -14.58 11.45 5.31
N GLU A 110 -13.44 11.29 4.70
CA GLU A 110 -12.23 12.06 5.01
C GLU A 110 -11.33 12.06 3.77
N GLY A 111 -10.02 11.99 3.90
CA GLY A 111 -9.09 12.05 2.77
C GLY A 111 -9.18 10.87 1.81
N LEU A 112 -9.70 9.73 2.26
CA LEU A 112 -9.93 8.57 1.41
C LEU A 112 -11.41 8.24 1.40
N THR A 113 -11.99 8.19 0.20
CA THR A 113 -13.37 7.76 0.02
C THR A 113 -13.37 6.55 -0.89
N LEU A 114 -14.02 5.46 -0.44
CA LEU A 114 -14.15 4.24 -1.23
C LEU A 114 -15.55 4.19 -1.83
N ALA A 115 -15.62 4.04 -3.14
CA ALA A 115 -16.89 3.96 -3.86
C ALA A 115 -16.85 2.77 -4.81
N PHE A 116 -17.78 1.83 -4.61
CA PHE A 116 -17.92 0.66 -5.46
C PHE A 116 -19.27 0.70 -6.17
N LYS A 117 -19.25 0.50 -7.47
CA LYS A 117 -20.50 0.36 -8.23
C LYS A 117 -20.80 -1.12 -8.38
N ASP A 118 -21.99 -1.52 -7.95
CA ASP A 118 -22.46 -2.91 -8.14
C ASP A 118 -22.82 -3.09 -9.61
N ARG A 119 -22.16 -4.01 -10.28
CA ARG A 119 -22.39 -4.35 -11.67
C ARG A 119 -22.90 -5.77 -11.86
N SER A 120 -23.47 -6.36 -10.80
CA SER A 120 -23.94 -7.76 -10.85
C SER A 120 -24.95 -8.03 -11.97
N GLU A 121 -25.75 -7.03 -12.35
CA GLU A 121 -26.71 -7.17 -13.43
C GLU A 121 -26.09 -7.04 -14.84
N GLU A 122 -24.85 -6.52 -14.92
CA GLU A 122 -24.18 -6.27 -16.19
C GLU A 122 -23.20 -7.37 -16.60
N VAL A 123 -22.92 -8.32 -15.71
CA VAL A 123 -21.85 -9.28 -15.92
C VAL A 123 -22.40 -10.71 -16.04
N ASP A 124 -21.69 -11.53 -16.82
CA ASP A 124 -21.91 -12.98 -16.88
C ASP A 124 -20.88 -13.61 -15.94
N LEU A 125 -21.31 -13.91 -14.73
CA LEU A 125 -20.44 -14.40 -13.69
C LEU A 125 -19.79 -15.75 -14.05
N GLU A 126 -20.54 -16.62 -14.72
CA GLU A 126 -20.03 -17.93 -15.15
C GLU A 126 -18.91 -17.78 -16.19
N ALA A 127 -19.07 -16.84 -17.12
CA ALA A 127 -18.04 -16.58 -18.12
C ALA A 127 -16.76 -16.05 -17.48
N ILE A 128 -16.89 -15.15 -16.50
CA ILE A 128 -15.75 -14.61 -15.76
C ILE A 128 -15.04 -15.72 -14.97
N TYR A 129 -15.83 -16.52 -14.27
CA TYR A 129 -15.30 -17.66 -13.50
C TYR A 129 -14.47 -18.59 -14.39
N ASN A 130 -15.00 -18.95 -15.55
CA ASN A 130 -14.32 -19.84 -16.48
C ASN A 130 -13.03 -19.26 -17.01
N LYS A 131 -12.97 -17.95 -17.25
CA LYS A 131 -11.75 -17.28 -17.69
C LYS A 131 -10.65 -17.31 -16.63
N ILE A 132 -11.03 -17.22 -15.35
CA ILE A 132 -10.05 -17.19 -14.28
C ILE A 132 -9.49 -18.56 -13.97
N VAL A 133 -10.33 -19.61 -13.96
CA VAL A 133 -9.93 -20.95 -13.54
C VAL A 133 -9.40 -21.83 -14.67
N LYS A 134 -9.58 -21.44 -15.89
CA LYS A 134 -9.06 -22.15 -17.05
C LYS A 134 -7.98 -21.35 -17.74
#